data_e9b4857d20b91ac92b4578e09e7e678b
#
_entry.id   e9b4857d20b91ac92b4578e09e7e678b
#
_cell.length_a   1.000
_cell.length_b   1.000
_cell.length_c   1.000
_cell.angle_alpha   90.00
_cell.angle_beta   90.00
_cell.angle_gamma   90.00
#
_symmetry.space_group_name_H-M   'P 1'
#
loop_
_entity.id
_entity.type
_entity.pdbx_description
1 polymer ?
#
loop_
_entity_poly.entity_id
_entity_poly.type
_entity_poly.pdbx_seq_one_letter_code
_entity_poly.pdbx_strand_id
1 'polypeptide(L)'
;MLDEPRRDCMEIKCISGFASITKDPAASASLYEDALGLPLEKMDDYRFMDKFPGANHFGVWPLSMAANSCFGQEEWPDHIPEPTATIEFELADAAAVDAAVQEMKERGQEFVHETRTEPWGQTVARFMSPEGVLIGLSYAPWLHE
;
A
#
# COMPACT_ATOMS: atom_id res chain seq x y z
N MET A 1 20.00 23.09 -1.59
CA MET A 1 19.54 23.26 -0.21
C MET A 1 18.15 22.70 -0.09
N LEU A 2 17.91 21.92 0.92
CA LEU A 2 16.59 21.38 1.17
C LEU A 2 15.74 22.42 1.90
N ASP A 3 14.51 22.59 1.43
CA ASP A 3 13.56 23.45 2.10
C ASP A 3 13.11 22.81 3.41
N GLU A 4 12.78 23.62 4.38
CA GLU A 4 12.17 23.11 5.61
C GLU A 4 10.79 22.52 5.27
N PRO A 5 10.41 21.38 5.90
CA PRO A 5 9.08 20.84 5.72
C PRO A 5 8.02 21.87 6.10
N ARG A 6 6.99 21.99 5.27
CA ARG A 6 5.88 22.87 5.63
C ARG A 6 5.16 22.29 6.83
N ARG A 7 4.84 23.16 7.79
CA ARG A 7 4.23 22.70 9.05
C ARG A 7 2.82 22.17 8.91
N ASP A 8 2.13 22.57 7.84
CA ASP A 8 0.77 22.16 7.55
C ASP A 8 0.69 20.97 6.61
N CYS A 9 1.84 20.37 6.24
CA CYS A 9 1.89 19.18 5.41
C CYS A 9 1.93 17.93 6.27
N MET A 10 1.37 16.83 5.73
CA MET A 10 1.55 15.53 6.34
C MET A 10 3.04 15.23 6.48
N GLU A 11 3.38 14.46 7.51
CA GLU A 11 4.75 14.06 7.74
C GLU A 11 4.89 12.56 7.52
N ILE A 12 5.52 12.20 6.39
CA ILE A 12 5.77 10.81 6.06
C ILE A 12 6.99 10.34 6.82
N LYS A 13 6.84 9.27 7.60
CA LYS A 13 7.90 8.72 8.45
C LYS A 13 8.83 7.78 7.69
N CYS A 14 8.27 6.96 6.81
CA CYS A 14 9.04 5.96 6.05
C CYS A 14 8.13 5.34 5.00
N ILE A 15 8.71 4.50 4.16
CA ILE A 15 7.91 3.59 3.33
C ILE A 15 7.56 2.40 4.22
N SER A 16 6.27 2.21 4.49
CA SER A 16 5.80 1.10 5.31
C SER A 16 5.86 -0.22 4.57
N GLY A 17 5.66 -0.21 3.26
CA GLY A 17 5.71 -1.43 2.49
C GLY A 17 5.63 -1.20 1.00
N PHE A 18 6.06 -2.22 0.29
CA PHE A 18 5.97 -2.30 -1.18
C PHE A 18 5.42 -3.67 -1.53
N ALA A 19 4.52 -3.74 -2.49
CA ALA A 19 4.06 -5.02 -2.99
C ALA A 19 3.91 -4.96 -4.50
N SER A 20 4.35 -6.04 -5.17
CA SER A 20 3.97 -6.28 -6.55
C SER A 20 2.52 -6.73 -6.56
N ILE A 21 1.72 -6.25 -7.50
CA ILE A 21 0.34 -6.67 -7.67
C ILE A 21 0.27 -7.58 -8.87
N THR A 22 -0.24 -8.80 -8.68
CA THR A 22 -0.20 -9.84 -9.69
C THR A 22 -1.59 -10.36 -10.06
N LYS A 23 -1.76 -10.67 -11.34
CA LYS A 23 -2.94 -11.39 -11.84
C LYS A 23 -2.70 -12.90 -11.91
N ASP A 24 -1.45 -13.32 -11.70
CA ASP A 24 -1.07 -14.73 -11.76
C ASP A 24 -0.19 -15.07 -10.56
N PRO A 25 -0.79 -15.37 -9.39
CA PRO A 25 -0.02 -15.66 -8.19
C PRO A 25 0.96 -16.82 -8.34
N ALA A 26 0.63 -17.85 -9.12
CA ALA A 26 1.51 -19.00 -9.32
C ALA A 26 2.77 -18.62 -10.08
N ALA A 27 2.64 -17.83 -11.13
CA ALA A 27 3.79 -17.36 -11.90
C ALA A 27 4.66 -16.43 -11.05
N SER A 28 4.04 -15.56 -10.26
CA SER A 28 4.76 -14.67 -9.36
C SER A 28 5.52 -15.46 -8.29
N ALA A 29 4.88 -16.48 -7.71
CA ALA A 29 5.54 -17.33 -6.72
C ALA A 29 6.77 -18.02 -7.31
N SER A 30 6.65 -18.51 -8.54
CA SER A 30 7.77 -19.14 -9.24
C SER A 30 8.94 -18.18 -9.41
N LEU A 31 8.67 -16.92 -9.75
CA LEU A 31 9.72 -15.92 -9.87
C LEU A 31 10.33 -15.56 -8.51
N TYR A 32 9.49 -15.13 -7.57
CA TYR A 32 9.99 -14.55 -6.33
C TYR A 32 10.53 -15.60 -5.36
N GLU A 33 9.88 -16.73 -5.24
CA GLU A 33 10.30 -17.79 -4.31
C GLU A 33 11.31 -18.75 -4.92
N ASP A 34 11.02 -19.27 -6.11
CA ASP A 34 11.87 -20.30 -6.70
C ASP A 34 13.10 -19.71 -7.37
N ALA A 35 12.93 -18.73 -8.26
CA ALA A 35 14.06 -18.18 -9.01
C ALA A 35 14.89 -17.21 -8.16
N LEU A 36 14.24 -16.31 -7.43
CA LEU A 36 14.95 -15.31 -6.61
C LEU A 36 15.27 -15.80 -5.21
N GLY A 37 14.65 -16.89 -4.78
CA GLY A 37 14.94 -17.48 -3.48
C GLY A 37 14.47 -16.68 -2.28
N LEU A 38 13.45 -15.82 -2.45
CA LEU A 38 12.96 -15.02 -1.33
C LEU A 38 12.15 -15.91 -0.37
N PRO A 39 12.39 -15.82 0.95
CA PRO A 39 11.68 -16.64 1.93
C PRO A 39 10.31 -16.04 2.27
N LEU A 40 9.39 -16.01 1.32
CA LEU A 40 8.08 -15.42 1.51
C LEU A 40 7.20 -16.32 2.38
N GLU A 41 6.50 -15.70 3.31
CA GLU A 41 5.43 -16.35 4.07
C GLU A 41 4.14 -16.25 3.27
N LYS A 42 3.20 -17.14 3.54
CA LYS A 42 1.93 -17.19 2.84
C LYS A 42 0.77 -17.00 3.81
N MET A 43 -0.11 -16.07 3.48
CA MET A 43 -1.38 -15.87 4.17
C MET A 43 -2.47 -15.82 3.09
N ASP A 44 -3.26 -16.89 2.99
CA ASP A 44 -4.15 -17.11 1.85
C ASP A 44 -3.32 -17.07 0.57
N ASP A 45 -3.67 -16.25 -0.42
CA ASP A 45 -2.87 -16.11 -1.64
C ASP A 45 -1.89 -14.94 -1.58
N TYR A 46 -1.82 -14.23 -0.44
CA TYR A 46 -0.86 -13.17 -0.22
C TYR A 46 0.47 -13.75 0.24
N ARG A 47 1.55 -13.34 -0.40
CA ARG A 47 2.91 -13.76 -0.04
C ARG A 47 3.68 -12.54 0.38
N PHE A 48 4.46 -12.67 1.48
CA PHE A 48 5.10 -11.49 2.04
C PHE A 48 6.31 -11.85 2.88
N MET A 49 7.11 -10.84 3.16
CA MET A 49 8.18 -10.91 4.15
C MET A 49 8.27 -9.58 4.88
N ASP A 50 8.40 -9.66 6.20
CA ASP A 50 8.61 -8.48 7.04
C ASP A 50 10.09 -8.34 7.34
N LYS A 51 10.50 -7.09 7.57
CA LYS A 51 11.88 -6.78 8.00
C LYS A 51 12.95 -7.27 7.05
N PHE A 52 12.66 -7.27 5.77
CA PHE A 52 13.68 -7.52 4.76
C PHE A 52 14.68 -6.35 4.79
N PRO A 53 16.00 -6.64 4.74
CA PRO A 53 16.97 -5.54 4.78
C PRO A 53 16.68 -4.47 3.73
N GLY A 54 16.43 -3.26 4.18
CA GLY A 54 16.10 -2.14 3.32
C GLY A 54 14.59 -1.88 3.13
N ALA A 55 13.73 -2.75 3.66
CA ALA A 55 12.29 -2.56 3.57
C ALA A 55 11.60 -3.10 4.82
N ASN A 56 10.56 -2.40 5.27
CA ASN A 56 9.78 -2.87 6.41
C ASN A 56 8.89 -4.04 6.03
N HIS A 57 8.42 -4.05 4.79
CA HIS A 57 7.51 -5.09 4.31
C HIS A 57 7.60 -5.16 2.79
N PHE A 58 7.67 -6.37 2.28
CA PHE A 58 7.55 -6.65 0.84
C PHE A 58 6.50 -7.71 0.64
N GLY A 59 5.63 -7.53 -0.36
CA GLY A 59 4.60 -8.51 -0.65
C GLY A 59 4.40 -8.73 -2.14
N VAL A 60 3.69 -9.82 -2.43
CA VAL A 60 3.16 -10.12 -3.76
C VAL A 60 1.66 -10.31 -3.57
N TRP A 61 0.90 -9.35 -4.03
CA TRP A 61 -0.52 -9.20 -3.70
C TRP A 61 -1.38 -9.49 -4.92
N PRO A 62 -2.26 -10.49 -4.85
CA PRO A 62 -3.17 -10.74 -5.97
C PRO A 62 -4.05 -9.53 -6.27
N LEU A 63 -4.22 -9.21 -7.55
CA LEU A 63 -5.05 -8.06 -7.93
C LEU A 63 -6.48 -8.19 -7.40
N SER A 64 -7.03 -9.41 -7.35
CA SER A 64 -8.37 -9.63 -6.78
C SER A 64 -8.44 -9.26 -5.30
N MET A 65 -7.36 -9.49 -4.55
CA MET A 65 -7.30 -9.10 -3.13
C MET A 65 -7.19 -7.59 -2.99
N ALA A 66 -6.39 -6.96 -3.85
CA ALA A 66 -6.26 -5.50 -3.88
C ALA A 66 -7.61 -4.85 -4.23
N ALA A 67 -8.32 -5.39 -5.21
CA ALA A 67 -9.64 -4.91 -5.59
C ALA A 67 -10.64 -5.06 -4.43
N ASN A 68 -10.58 -6.18 -3.73
CA ASN A 68 -11.45 -6.39 -2.57
C ASN A 68 -11.16 -5.37 -1.46
N SER A 69 -9.88 -5.10 -1.20
CA SER A 69 -9.49 -4.08 -0.22
C SER A 69 -9.97 -2.69 -0.62
N CYS A 70 -9.85 -2.33 -1.88
CA CYS A 70 -10.17 -0.97 -2.32
C CYS A 70 -11.66 -0.76 -2.59
N PHE A 71 -12.35 -1.77 -3.12
CA PHE A 71 -13.71 -1.61 -3.66
C PHE A 71 -14.71 -2.61 -3.09
N GLY A 72 -14.29 -3.58 -2.29
CA GLY A 72 -15.16 -4.60 -1.74
C GLY A 72 -15.62 -5.64 -2.75
N GLN A 73 -14.93 -5.78 -3.87
CA GLN A 73 -15.23 -6.75 -4.91
C GLN A 73 -13.95 -7.31 -5.51
N GLU A 74 -14.00 -8.50 -6.09
CA GLU A 74 -12.80 -9.14 -6.62
C GLU A 74 -12.30 -8.56 -7.94
N GLU A 75 -13.18 -7.86 -8.67
CA GLU A 75 -12.82 -7.29 -9.96
C GLU A 75 -12.41 -5.84 -9.81
N TRP A 76 -11.28 -5.48 -10.42
CA TRP A 76 -10.83 -4.10 -10.47
C TRP A 76 -11.73 -3.32 -11.43
N PRO A 77 -12.22 -2.13 -11.05
CA PRO A 77 -13.12 -1.36 -11.93
C PRO A 77 -12.46 -0.99 -13.26
N ASP A 78 -13.23 -1.10 -14.34
CA ASP A 78 -12.74 -0.85 -15.70
C ASP A 78 -12.28 0.59 -15.93
N HIS A 79 -12.84 1.55 -15.18
CA HIS A 79 -12.55 2.97 -15.38
C HIS A 79 -11.30 3.45 -14.63
N ILE A 80 -10.66 2.57 -13.87
CA ILE A 80 -9.43 2.89 -13.13
C ILE A 80 -8.33 1.96 -13.63
N PRO A 81 -7.15 2.48 -14.03
CA PRO A 81 -6.06 1.62 -14.49
C PRO A 81 -5.71 0.56 -13.44
N GLU A 82 -5.45 -0.66 -13.90
CA GLU A 82 -5.02 -1.74 -13.01
C GLU A 82 -3.60 -1.46 -12.53
N PRO A 83 -3.37 -1.39 -11.20
CA PRO A 83 -2.01 -1.19 -10.69
C PRO A 83 -1.19 -2.48 -10.77
N THR A 84 0.11 -2.34 -10.99
CA THR A 84 1.06 -3.46 -10.93
C THR A 84 1.91 -3.42 -9.68
N ALA A 85 1.75 -2.39 -8.86
CA ALA A 85 2.47 -2.24 -7.60
C ALA A 85 1.70 -1.33 -6.65
N THR A 86 1.95 -1.50 -5.37
CA THR A 86 1.49 -0.58 -4.34
C THR A 86 2.69 -0.16 -3.49
N ILE A 87 2.71 1.12 -3.12
CA ILE A 87 3.69 1.67 -2.18
C ILE A 87 2.90 2.33 -1.05
N GLU A 88 3.23 1.98 0.18
CA GLU A 88 2.57 2.56 1.34
C GLU A 88 3.54 3.46 2.10
N PHE A 89 3.10 4.68 2.37
CA PHE A 89 3.86 5.67 3.13
C PHE A 89 3.28 5.74 4.54
N GLU A 90 4.15 5.57 5.53
CA GLU A 90 3.71 5.48 6.92
C GLU A 90 3.60 6.85 7.57
N LEU A 91 2.50 7.06 8.29
CA LEU A 91 2.22 8.26 9.06
C LEU A 91 2.25 7.93 10.55
N ALA A 92 2.19 8.95 11.39
CA ALA A 92 2.41 8.79 12.83
C ALA A 92 1.32 8.00 13.56
N ASP A 93 0.06 8.17 13.13
CA ASP A 93 -1.08 7.54 13.78
C ASP A 93 -2.30 7.54 12.84
N ALA A 94 -3.40 6.95 13.31
CA ALA A 94 -4.63 6.89 12.52
C ALA A 94 -5.21 8.27 12.22
N ALA A 95 -5.14 9.20 13.18
CA ALA A 95 -5.62 10.56 12.97
C ALA A 95 -4.83 11.28 11.90
N ALA A 96 -3.53 10.99 11.79
CA ALA A 96 -2.68 11.57 10.74
C ALA A 96 -3.09 11.08 9.36
N VAL A 97 -3.57 9.84 9.23
CA VAL A 97 -4.09 9.34 7.95
C VAL A 97 -5.31 10.15 7.53
N ASP A 98 -6.25 10.36 8.43
CA ASP A 98 -7.44 11.17 8.15
C ASP A 98 -7.07 12.60 7.73
N ALA A 99 -6.15 13.22 8.47
CA ALA A 99 -5.70 14.58 8.15
C ALA A 99 -5.04 14.63 6.78
N ALA A 100 -4.24 13.62 6.44
CA ALA A 100 -3.57 13.54 5.15
C ALA A 100 -4.57 13.39 4.00
N VAL A 101 -5.63 12.61 4.20
CA VAL A 101 -6.70 12.46 3.21
C VAL A 101 -7.34 13.81 2.93
N GLN A 102 -7.67 14.57 3.98
CA GLN A 102 -8.29 15.88 3.81
C GLN A 102 -7.35 16.85 3.08
N GLU A 103 -6.07 16.86 3.45
CA GLU A 103 -5.07 17.68 2.77
C GLU A 103 -4.98 17.36 1.28
N MET A 104 -4.93 16.08 0.93
CA MET A 104 -4.84 15.64 -0.46
C MET A 104 -6.12 15.98 -1.24
N LYS A 105 -7.28 15.79 -0.63
CA LYS A 105 -8.56 16.16 -1.27
C LYS A 105 -8.63 17.64 -1.56
N GLU A 106 -8.14 18.47 -0.65
CA GLU A 106 -8.09 19.93 -0.88
C GLU A 106 -7.19 20.30 -2.06
N ARG A 107 -6.20 19.45 -2.37
CA ARG A 107 -5.33 19.63 -3.54
C ARG A 107 -5.92 19.02 -4.82
N GLY A 108 -7.12 18.44 -4.74
CA GLY A 108 -7.80 17.86 -5.88
C GLY A 108 -7.54 16.38 -6.11
N GLN A 109 -6.88 15.70 -5.18
CA GLN A 109 -6.62 14.26 -5.34
C GLN A 109 -7.89 13.46 -5.09
N GLU A 110 -8.22 12.58 -6.05
CA GLU A 110 -9.29 11.60 -5.89
C GLU A 110 -8.74 10.33 -5.27
N PHE A 111 -9.53 9.69 -4.40
CA PHE A 111 -9.14 8.45 -3.73
C PHE A 111 -9.93 7.27 -4.26
N VAL A 112 -9.28 6.11 -4.36
CA VAL A 112 -9.99 4.86 -4.66
C VAL A 112 -10.78 4.39 -3.42
N HIS A 113 -10.28 4.69 -2.23
CA HIS A 113 -11.06 4.66 -0.99
C HIS A 113 -10.42 5.60 0.04
N GLU A 114 -11.25 6.18 0.88
CA GLU A 114 -10.77 7.05 1.95
C GLU A 114 -10.39 6.21 3.17
N THR A 115 -10.03 6.89 4.27
CA THR A 115 -9.53 6.23 5.47
C THR A 115 -10.43 5.10 5.94
N ARG A 116 -9.83 3.94 6.19
CA ARG A 116 -10.53 2.81 6.78
C ARG A 116 -9.53 1.90 7.49
N THR A 117 -10.04 1.05 8.38
CA THR A 117 -9.22 0.07 9.07
C THR A 117 -9.42 -1.29 8.41
N GLU A 118 -8.31 -1.87 7.95
CA GLU A 118 -8.31 -3.18 7.31
C GLU A 118 -8.45 -4.29 8.36
N PRO A 119 -8.89 -5.50 7.96
CA PRO A 119 -9.04 -6.61 8.91
C PRO A 119 -7.77 -6.97 9.69
N TRP A 120 -6.59 -6.67 9.13
CA TRP A 120 -5.32 -6.93 9.80
C TRP A 120 -4.88 -5.79 10.72
N GLY A 121 -5.70 -4.75 10.90
CA GLY A 121 -5.45 -3.69 11.87
C GLY A 121 -4.78 -2.43 11.33
N GLN A 122 -4.49 -2.38 10.06
CA GLN A 122 -3.90 -1.21 9.40
C GLN A 122 -4.98 -0.16 9.12
N THR A 123 -4.70 1.10 9.42
CA THR A 123 -5.53 2.23 8.98
C THR A 123 -4.91 2.78 7.71
N VAL A 124 -5.67 2.86 6.62
CA VAL A 124 -5.12 3.21 5.32
C VAL A 124 -6.15 3.87 4.42
N ALA A 125 -5.67 4.78 3.58
CA ALA A 125 -6.41 5.36 2.47
C ALA A 125 -5.56 5.19 1.21
N ARG A 126 -6.19 4.96 0.06
CA ARG A 126 -5.45 4.65 -1.16
C ARG A 126 -5.91 5.50 -2.35
N PHE A 127 -4.95 5.86 -3.19
CA PHE A 127 -5.22 6.59 -4.44
C PHE A 127 -4.22 6.15 -5.51
N MET A 128 -4.52 6.46 -6.77
CA MET A 128 -3.63 6.12 -7.87
C MET A 128 -2.70 7.27 -8.18
N SER A 129 -1.41 6.97 -8.33
CA SER A 129 -0.45 7.95 -8.82
C SER A 129 -0.61 8.13 -10.35
N PRO A 130 -0.05 9.22 -10.91
CA PRO A 130 -0.12 9.42 -12.37
C PRO A 130 0.50 8.30 -13.18
N GLU A 131 1.52 7.62 -12.67
CA GLU A 131 2.20 6.52 -13.37
C GLU A 131 1.53 5.17 -13.14
N GLY A 132 0.42 5.11 -12.39
CA GLY A 132 -0.34 3.87 -12.23
C GLY A 132 0.06 3.02 -11.04
N VAL A 133 0.68 3.61 -10.02
CA VAL A 133 0.99 2.92 -8.77
C VAL A 133 -0.12 3.20 -7.75
N LEU A 134 -0.53 2.17 -7.03
CA LEU A 134 -1.51 2.32 -5.96
C LEU A 134 -0.77 2.84 -4.71
N ILE A 135 -1.07 4.06 -4.32
CA ILE A 135 -0.41 4.70 -3.17
C ILE A 135 -1.28 4.54 -1.94
N GLY A 136 -0.67 4.10 -0.84
CA GLY A 136 -1.33 4.03 0.46
C GLY A 136 -0.77 5.08 1.42
N LEU A 137 -1.66 5.79 2.10
CA LEU A 137 -1.31 6.59 3.27
C LEU A 137 -1.72 5.75 4.45
N SER A 138 -0.76 5.35 5.28
CA SER A 138 -0.89 4.18 6.16
C SER A 138 -0.50 4.48 7.59
N TYR A 139 -1.21 3.83 8.52
CA TYR A 139 -0.74 3.64 9.87
C TYR A 139 -0.83 2.15 10.19
N ALA A 140 0.33 1.52 10.29
CA ALA A 140 0.47 0.11 10.66
C ALA A 140 1.01 0.05 12.09
N PRO A 141 0.16 -0.21 13.10
CA PRO A 141 0.58 -0.11 14.50
C PRO A 141 1.85 -0.90 14.85
N TRP A 142 2.03 -2.06 14.22
CA TRP A 142 3.20 -2.92 14.50
C TRP A 142 4.53 -2.29 14.08
N LEU A 143 4.53 -1.27 13.23
CA LEU A 143 5.75 -0.58 12.85
C LEU A 143 6.18 0.47 13.89
N HIS A 144 5.33 0.76 14.87
CA HIS A 144 5.56 1.79 15.88
C HIS A 144 5.82 1.19 17.27
N GLU A 145 5.92 -0.10 17.36
CA GLU A 145 6.19 -0.81 18.62
C GLU A 145 7.66 -0.68 19.05
#